data_7adcf385947b6af162351795f6e641a9
#
_entry.id   7adcf385947b6af162351795f6e641a9
#
_cell.length_a   1.000
_cell.length_b   1.000
_cell.length_c   1.000
_cell.angle_alpha   90.00
_cell.angle_beta   90.00
_cell.angle_gamma   90.00
#
_symmetry.space_group_name_H-M   'P 1'
#
loop_
_entity.id
_entity.type
_entity.pdbx_description
1 polymer ?
#
loop_
_entity_poly.entity_id
_entity_poly.type
_entity_poly.pdbx_seq_one_letter_code
_entity_poly.pdbx_strand_id
1 'polypeptide(L)'
;MVTLRIFVFFFSVHGALAGFDQYSALVTADPPGSQQVPGTVRVTYLGVNGYQFEANGHALLVDPYFTRAGLTAIAFQRRLEPNETRISFGLRHVRPRVDAVLVTHSHFDHLLDVPEIMKRTNARLIAGATAVNLMMSCGLDRSLVVEPGFTRAIGPWRIRVLPSAHDRIFGWLPFRGTKTHPGTCPAKASDWRLGEPMAFLIEASGKRIYVDSGGTPEVQLPPQVTPVDLAILGVALPDSRRRLRATIERLRPKYVLPSHQDDFFSPVERGFVFGKLTDFPGVMRPFQRHEITSHLILLDYFRPWTIP
;
A
#
# COMPACT_ATOMS: atom_id res chain seq x y z
N MET A 1 5.23 -18.08 31.24
CA MET A 1 5.54 -16.64 31.38
C MET A 1 6.53 -16.27 30.29
N VAL A 2 6.08 -15.61 29.24
CA VAL A 2 6.94 -15.10 28.17
C VAL A 2 7.20 -13.63 28.45
N THR A 3 8.41 -13.32 28.86
CA THR A 3 8.84 -11.96 29.21
C THR A 3 8.91 -11.12 27.93
N LEU A 4 7.98 -10.20 27.76
CA LEU A 4 7.96 -9.21 26.69
C LEU A 4 9.10 -8.20 26.93
N ARG A 5 10.24 -8.36 26.26
CA ARG A 5 11.30 -7.37 26.27
C ARG A 5 10.88 -6.21 25.37
N ILE A 6 10.41 -5.13 25.97
CA ILE A 6 10.17 -3.87 25.29
C ILE A 6 11.53 -3.20 25.10
N PHE A 7 12.06 -3.19 23.87
CA PHE A 7 13.21 -2.38 23.51
C PHE A 7 12.71 -0.96 23.18
N VAL A 8 12.88 -0.04 24.12
CA VAL A 8 12.73 1.39 23.86
C VAL A 8 14.07 1.88 23.30
N PHE A 9 14.15 2.04 21.99
CA PHE A 9 15.30 2.70 21.37
C PHE A 9 15.09 4.22 21.37
N PHE A 10 15.93 4.92 22.12
CA PHE A 10 16.12 6.35 21.94
C PHE A 10 16.96 6.57 20.67
N PHE A 11 16.32 6.93 19.58
CA PHE A 11 17.02 7.48 18.43
C PHE A 11 17.23 8.96 18.65
N SER A 12 18.48 9.42 18.72
CA SER A 12 18.80 10.84 18.58
C SER A 12 18.47 11.27 17.15
N VAL A 13 17.38 12.00 17.00
CA VAL A 13 16.94 12.55 15.72
C VAL A 13 17.71 13.81 15.44
N HIS A 14 18.79 13.70 14.66
CA HIS A 14 19.36 14.84 13.95
C HIS A 14 18.91 14.73 12.48
N GLY A 15 17.92 15.50 12.13
CA GLY A 15 17.42 15.64 10.78
C GLY A 15 16.01 16.20 10.83
N ALA A 16 15.84 17.44 10.41
CA ALA A 16 14.51 17.97 10.13
C ALA A 16 13.81 16.96 9.20
N LEU A 17 12.65 16.49 9.61
CA LEU A 17 11.76 15.66 8.78
C LEU A 17 11.29 16.58 7.65
N ALA A 18 12.12 16.74 6.62
CA ALA A 18 11.75 17.51 5.44
C ALA A 18 10.66 16.73 4.72
N GLY A 19 9.57 17.40 4.40
CA GLY A 19 8.58 16.93 3.45
C GLY A 19 9.20 16.77 2.05
N PHE A 20 8.42 16.93 1.01
CA PHE A 20 8.91 16.79 -0.36
C PHE A 20 9.84 17.89 -0.86
N ASP A 21 10.11 18.96 -0.08
CA ASP A 21 10.82 20.15 -0.57
C ASP A 21 12.15 19.82 -1.23
N GLN A 22 12.97 18.98 -0.59
CA GLN A 22 14.25 18.53 -1.13
C GLN A 22 14.13 17.55 -2.31
N TYR A 23 12.93 17.03 -2.57
CA TYR A 23 12.62 16.05 -3.64
C TYR A 23 11.58 16.57 -4.61
N SER A 24 11.32 17.88 -4.60
CA SER A 24 10.29 18.52 -5.43
C SER A 24 10.38 18.18 -6.92
N ALA A 25 11.60 17.99 -7.43
CA ALA A 25 11.85 17.57 -8.82
C ALA A 25 11.34 16.16 -9.16
N LEU A 26 11.08 15.32 -8.16
CA LEU A 26 10.51 13.98 -8.33
C LEU A 26 8.98 13.97 -8.20
N VAL A 27 8.42 15.02 -7.59
CA VAL A 27 6.96 15.09 -7.36
C VAL A 27 6.24 15.37 -8.67
N THR A 28 5.33 14.49 -9.01
CA THR A 28 4.51 14.62 -10.22
C THR A 28 3.03 14.62 -9.84
N ALA A 29 2.23 15.34 -10.62
CA ALA A 29 0.78 15.39 -10.51
C ALA A 29 0.20 15.95 -11.80
N ASP A 30 -1.07 15.64 -12.04
CA ASP A 30 -1.86 16.34 -13.07
C ASP A 30 -2.11 17.80 -12.65
N PRO A 31 -2.36 18.72 -13.58
CA PRO A 31 -2.80 20.06 -13.25
C PRO A 31 -4.04 20.05 -12.35
N PRO A 32 -4.17 20.98 -11.39
CA PRO A 32 -5.34 21.06 -10.52
C PRO A 32 -6.64 21.14 -11.32
N GLY A 33 -7.65 20.36 -10.92
CA GLY A 33 -8.96 20.32 -11.59
C GLY A 33 -9.02 19.44 -12.83
N SER A 34 -7.92 18.80 -13.23
CA SER A 34 -7.91 17.86 -14.38
C SER A 34 -8.92 16.74 -14.18
N GLN A 35 -9.67 16.43 -15.22
CA GLN A 35 -10.54 15.27 -15.27
C GLN A 35 -9.79 14.03 -15.76
N GLN A 36 -10.22 12.85 -15.33
CA GLN A 36 -9.70 11.60 -15.88
C GLN A 36 -10.10 11.48 -17.36
N VAL A 37 -9.10 11.32 -18.22
CA VAL A 37 -9.32 11.21 -19.68
C VAL A 37 -9.66 9.77 -20.03
N PRO A 38 -10.72 9.51 -20.81
CA PRO A 38 -11.04 8.15 -21.28
C PRO A 38 -9.82 7.52 -22.00
N GLY A 39 -9.62 6.21 -21.78
CA GLY A 39 -8.49 5.48 -22.34
C GLY A 39 -7.16 5.68 -21.60
N THR A 40 -7.14 6.42 -20.48
CA THR A 40 -5.96 6.58 -19.62
C THR A 40 -6.18 5.94 -18.25
N VAL A 41 -5.09 5.76 -17.49
CA VAL A 41 -5.16 5.37 -16.07
C VAL A 41 -4.58 6.50 -15.22
N ARG A 42 -5.33 6.91 -14.21
CA ARG A 42 -4.93 7.91 -13.24
C ARG A 42 -4.69 7.26 -11.88
N VAL A 43 -3.62 7.65 -11.20
CA VAL A 43 -3.21 7.14 -9.89
C VAL A 43 -3.25 8.27 -8.88
N THR A 44 -3.82 8.01 -7.70
CA THR A 44 -3.83 8.94 -6.56
C THR A 44 -3.27 8.24 -5.33
N TYR A 45 -2.28 8.85 -4.69
CA TYR A 45 -1.71 8.33 -3.45
C TYR A 45 -2.58 8.74 -2.26
N LEU A 46 -2.93 7.77 -1.43
CA LEU A 46 -3.79 7.94 -0.24
C LEU A 46 -3.01 7.83 1.07
N GLY A 47 -1.72 7.54 0.97
CA GLY A 47 -0.81 7.33 2.10
C GLY A 47 -0.61 5.86 2.47
N VAL A 48 0.48 5.56 3.17
CA VAL A 48 0.99 4.20 3.46
C VAL A 48 1.20 3.43 2.16
N ASN A 49 0.49 2.35 1.94
CA ASN A 49 0.41 1.67 0.64
C ASN A 49 -0.95 1.90 -0.05
N GLY A 50 -1.65 2.97 0.35
CA GLY A 50 -2.98 3.31 -0.14
C GLY A 50 -2.94 4.01 -1.50
N TYR A 51 -3.66 3.45 -2.47
CA TYR A 51 -3.79 4.03 -3.81
C TYR A 51 -5.22 3.93 -4.32
N GLN A 52 -5.63 4.97 -5.06
CA GLN A 52 -6.77 4.90 -5.96
C GLN A 52 -6.28 4.87 -7.40
N PHE A 53 -6.84 3.97 -8.19
CA PHE A 53 -6.68 3.92 -9.63
C PHE A 53 -8.01 4.27 -10.29
N GLU A 54 -7.98 5.11 -11.32
CA GLU A 54 -9.16 5.52 -12.07
C GLU A 54 -8.97 5.23 -13.55
N ALA A 55 -9.96 4.59 -14.20
CA ALA A 55 -9.99 4.36 -15.64
C ALA A 55 -11.44 4.29 -16.13
N ASN A 56 -11.76 5.03 -17.20
CA ASN A 56 -13.07 4.97 -17.88
C ASN A 56 -14.28 5.13 -16.93
N GLY A 57 -14.18 6.03 -15.93
CA GLY A 57 -15.24 6.28 -14.94
C GLY A 57 -15.32 5.28 -13.80
N HIS A 58 -14.46 4.27 -13.77
CA HIS A 58 -14.34 3.27 -12.72
C HIS A 58 -13.21 3.61 -11.74
N ALA A 59 -13.28 3.09 -10.52
CA ALA A 59 -12.23 3.22 -9.52
C ALA A 59 -11.91 1.89 -8.84
N LEU A 60 -10.64 1.72 -8.49
CA LEU A 60 -10.11 0.58 -7.76
C LEU A 60 -9.26 1.13 -6.61
N LEU A 61 -9.35 0.57 -5.42
CA LEU A 61 -8.51 0.91 -4.28
C LEU A 61 -7.53 -0.23 -3.97
N VAL A 62 -6.35 0.13 -3.50
CA VAL A 62 -5.38 -0.79 -2.89
C VAL A 62 -5.05 -0.27 -1.50
N ASP A 63 -5.08 -1.12 -0.48
CA ASP A 63 -4.67 -0.86 0.91
C ASP A 63 -5.07 0.51 1.49
N PRO A 64 -6.32 0.98 1.35
CA PRO A 64 -6.70 2.31 1.81
C PRO A 64 -6.71 2.38 3.34
N TYR A 65 -5.88 3.28 3.92
CA TYR A 65 -5.73 3.44 5.36
C TYR A 65 -5.60 4.91 5.78
N PHE A 66 -6.64 5.45 6.41
CA PHE A 66 -6.74 6.85 6.85
C PHE A 66 -6.66 7.01 8.37
N THR A 67 -6.98 5.96 9.13
CA THR A 67 -7.07 6.01 10.62
C THR A 67 -5.76 6.43 11.27
N ARG A 68 -4.61 5.98 10.77
CA ARG A 68 -3.28 6.34 11.30
C ARG A 68 -3.19 6.10 12.81
N ALA A 69 -3.33 4.83 13.22
CA ALA A 69 -3.27 4.43 14.63
C ALA A 69 -1.93 4.87 15.27
N GLY A 70 -2.01 5.49 16.44
CA GLY A 70 -0.84 6.03 17.12
C GLY A 70 0.13 4.95 17.60
N LEU A 71 1.44 5.24 17.57
CA LEU A 71 2.51 4.32 17.99
C LEU A 71 2.27 3.76 19.39
N THR A 72 1.79 4.58 20.33
CA THR A 72 1.50 4.14 21.70
C THR A 72 0.37 3.12 21.78
N ALA A 73 -0.67 3.25 20.94
CA ALA A 73 -1.75 2.28 20.88
C ALA A 73 -1.25 0.92 20.40
N ILE A 74 -0.35 0.91 19.41
CA ILE A 74 0.25 -0.30 18.87
C ILE A 74 1.22 -0.92 19.85
N ALA A 75 2.13 -0.14 20.44
CA ALA A 75 3.15 -0.62 21.37
C ALA A 75 2.54 -1.24 22.65
N PHE A 76 1.49 -0.61 23.18
CA PHE A 76 0.80 -1.08 24.39
C PHE A 76 -0.41 -1.97 24.10
N GLN A 77 -0.56 -2.43 22.85
CA GLN A 77 -1.66 -3.32 22.41
C GLN A 77 -3.05 -2.79 22.84
N ARG A 78 -3.23 -1.47 22.72
CA ARG A 78 -4.53 -0.85 22.99
C ARG A 78 -5.49 -1.17 21.86
N ARG A 79 -6.79 -0.94 22.11
CA ARG A 79 -7.83 -1.14 21.12
C ARG A 79 -7.59 -0.21 19.91
N LEU A 80 -7.61 -0.79 18.71
CA LEU A 80 -7.57 -0.08 17.44
C LEU A 80 -8.99 -0.04 16.87
N GLU A 81 -9.46 1.15 16.55
CA GLU A 81 -10.76 1.38 15.93
C GLU A 81 -10.60 2.27 14.71
N PRO A 82 -11.38 2.05 13.65
CA PRO A 82 -11.44 2.96 12.51
C PRO A 82 -11.78 4.38 12.98
N ASN A 83 -11.03 5.37 12.50
CA ASN A 83 -11.30 6.77 12.81
C ASN A 83 -12.23 7.36 11.74
N GLU A 84 -13.51 7.44 12.03
CA GLU A 84 -14.54 7.88 11.09
C GLU A 84 -14.28 9.29 10.51
N THR A 85 -13.74 10.20 11.32
CA THR A 85 -13.42 11.57 10.87
C THR A 85 -12.33 11.55 9.80
N ARG A 86 -11.25 10.79 10.03
CA ARG A 86 -10.14 10.66 9.07
C ARG A 86 -10.55 9.86 7.84
N ILE A 87 -11.34 8.81 8.01
CA ILE A 87 -11.91 8.06 6.88
C ILE A 87 -12.78 8.98 6.04
N SER A 88 -13.66 9.78 6.67
CA SER A 88 -14.49 10.75 5.96
C SER A 88 -13.68 11.83 5.26
N PHE A 89 -12.57 12.27 5.85
CA PHE A 89 -11.62 13.17 5.19
C PHE A 89 -11.03 12.53 3.95
N GLY A 90 -10.45 11.33 4.07
CA GLY A 90 -9.83 10.61 2.95
C GLY A 90 -10.82 10.31 1.83
N LEU A 91 -12.04 9.88 2.16
CA LEU A 91 -13.06 9.54 1.18
C LEU A 91 -13.57 10.73 0.34
N ARG A 92 -13.35 11.99 0.77
CA ARG A 92 -13.62 13.16 -0.08
C ARG A 92 -12.74 13.18 -1.35
N HIS A 93 -11.60 12.49 -1.32
CA HIS A 93 -10.65 12.39 -2.42
C HIS A 93 -10.77 11.08 -3.19
N VAL A 94 -11.67 10.21 -2.76
CA VAL A 94 -11.95 8.92 -3.40
C VAL A 94 -13.25 9.01 -4.20
N ARG A 95 -13.31 8.31 -5.32
CA ARG A 95 -14.55 8.21 -6.11
C ARG A 95 -15.68 7.63 -5.26
N PRO A 96 -16.89 8.15 -5.36
CA PRO A 96 -18.02 7.67 -4.57
C PRO A 96 -18.35 6.19 -4.81
N ARG A 97 -18.10 5.71 -6.05
CA ARG A 97 -18.28 4.31 -6.43
C ARG A 97 -16.93 3.68 -6.74
N VAL A 98 -16.63 2.62 -6.02
CA VAL A 98 -15.40 1.83 -6.17
C VAL A 98 -15.77 0.39 -6.53
N ASP A 99 -15.13 -0.16 -7.55
CA ASP A 99 -15.43 -1.52 -8.01
C ASP A 99 -14.92 -2.57 -7.01
N ALA A 100 -13.71 -2.37 -6.50
CA ALA A 100 -13.11 -3.26 -5.49
C ALA A 100 -12.04 -2.55 -4.66
N VAL A 101 -11.80 -3.11 -3.45
CA VAL A 101 -10.64 -2.85 -2.62
C VAL A 101 -9.74 -4.09 -2.66
N LEU A 102 -8.50 -3.92 -3.11
CA LEU A 102 -7.47 -4.95 -3.08
C LEU A 102 -6.66 -4.77 -1.80
N VAL A 103 -6.32 -5.86 -1.12
CA VAL A 103 -5.48 -5.82 0.08
C VAL A 103 -4.27 -6.73 -0.09
N THR A 104 -3.07 -6.13 0.03
CA THR A 104 -1.80 -6.85 -0.18
C THR A 104 -1.50 -7.83 0.95
N HIS A 105 -1.84 -7.48 2.18
CA HIS A 105 -1.74 -8.35 3.37
C HIS A 105 -2.60 -7.78 4.51
N SER A 106 -2.79 -8.55 5.58
CA SER A 106 -3.86 -8.26 6.56
C SER A 106 -3.42 -7.52 7.82
N HIS A 107 -2.29 -6.80 7.81
CA HIS A 107 -1.96 -5.90 8.91
C HIS A 107 -2.97 -4.74 9.02
N PHE A 108 -3.05 -4.14 10.22
CA PHE A 108 -4.04 -3.10 10.51
C PHE A 108 -3.88 -1.86 9.61
N ASP A 109 -2.67 -1.50 9.22
CA ASP A 109 -2.35 -0.37 8.36
C ASP A 109 -2.68 -0.60 6.87
N HIS A 110 -3.24 -1.76 6.52
CA HIS A 110 -3.79 -2.11 5.20
C HIS A 110 -5.27 -2.48 5.26
N LEU A 111 -5.76 -2.96 6.40
CA LEU A 111 -7.08 -3.60 6.48
C LEU A 111 -8.05 -2.95 7.47
N LEU A 112 -7.59 -2.17 8.48
CA LEU A 112 -8.42 -1.63 9.57
C LEU A 112 -9.60 -0.81 9.06
N ASP A 113 -9.40 0.05 8.07
CA ASP A 113 -10.41 0.99 7.56
C ASP A 113 -11.29 0.38 6.47
N VAL A 114 -10.89 -0.77 5.91
CA VAL A 114 -11.56 -1.40 4.76
C VAL A 114 -13.04 -1.67 5.02
N PRO A 115 -13.48 -2.17 6.19
CA PRO A 115 -14.91 -2.37 6.48
C PRO A 115 -15.74 -1.11 6.28
N GLU A 116 -15.27 0.02 6.81
CA GLU A 116 -15.98 1.28 6.74
C GLU A 116 -15.96 1.87 5.33
N ILE A 117 -14.82 1.75 4.64
CA ILE A 117 -14.68 2.18 3.24
C ILE A 117 -15.62 1.37 2.34
N MET A 118 -15.69 0.05 2.50
CA MET A 118 -16.59 -0.81 1.73
C MET A 118 -18.07 -0.45 1.92
N LYS A 119 -18.49 -0.13 3.15
CA LYS A 119 -19.86 0.31 3.44
C LYS A 119 -20.20 1.59 2.68
N ARG A 120 -19.26 2.56 2.64
CA ARG A 120 -19.49 3.88 2.03
C ARG A 120 -19.32 3.91 0.51
N THR A 121 -18.53 3.01 -0.05
CA THR A 121 -18.24 2.96 -1.50
C THR A 121 -18.95 1.83 -2.23
N ASN A 122 -19.60 0.92 -1.50
CA ASN A 122 -20.20 -0.32 -2.01
C ASN A 122 -19.19 -1.25 -2.73
N ALA A 123 -17.89 -1.11 -2.43
CA ALA A 123 -16.83 -1.90 -3.01
C ALA A 123 -16.86 -3.37 -2.53
N ARG A 124 -16.24 -4.27 -3.30
CA ARG A 124 -15.94 -5.65 -2.89
C ARG A 124 -14.51 -5.75 -2.39
N LEU A 125 -14.26 -6.56 -1.37
CA LEU A 125 -12.90 -6.91 -0.96
C LEU A 125 -12.34 -8.02 -1.84
N ILE A 126 -11.09 -7.86 -2.28
CA ILE A 126 -10.28 -8.90 -2.93
C ILE A 126 -9.01 -9.05 -2.13
N ALA A 127 -8.85 -10.16 -1.42
CA ALA A 127 -7.77 -10.33 -0.48
C ALA A 127 -7.48 -11.82 -0.21
N GLY A 128 -6.40 -12.11 0.48
CA GLY A 128 -6.08 -13.45 0.98
C GLY A 128 -7.08 -13.95 2.03
N ALA A 129 -7.05 -15.26 2.29
CA ALA A 129 -7.99 -15.92 3.18
C ALA A 129 -7.99 -15.32 4.60
N THR A 130 -6.81 -14.96 5.12
CA THR A 130 -6.71 -14.34 6.46
C THR A 130 -7.44 -12.98 6.50
N ALA A 131 -7.23 -12.11 5.52
CA ALA A 131 -7.90 -10.82 5.47
C ALA A 131 -9.42 -10.98 5.37
N VAL A 132 -9.90 -11.88 4.52
CA VAL A 132 -11.33 -12.16 4.39
C VAL A 132 -11.92 -12.70 5.69
N ASN A 133 -11.26 -13.64 6.38
CA ASN A 133 -11.72 -14.17 7.67
C ASN A 133 -11.75 -13.11 8.77
N LEU A 134 -10.79 -12.17 8.78
CA LEU A 134 -10.80 -11.01 9.69
C LEU A 134 -12.00 -10.11 9.40
N MET A 135 -12.31 -9.85 8.12
CA MET A 135 -13.44 -9.00 7.73
C MET A 135 -14.79 -9.67 8.02
N MET A 136 -14.90 -10.96 7.76
CA MET A 136 -16.08 -11.74 8.16
C MET A 136 -16.29 -11.72 9.67
N SER A 137 -15.21 -11.74 10.47
CA SER A 137 -15.28 -11.58 11.91
C SER A 137 -15.87 -10.23 12.33
N CYS A 138 -15.79 -9.21 11.46
CA CYS A 138 -16.38 -7.88 11.67
C CYS A 138 -17.73 -7.70 10.92
N GLY A 139 -18.35 -8.78 10.47
CA GLY A 139 -19.70 -8.78 9.85
C GLY A 139 -19.73 -8.40 8.38
N LEU A 140 -18.60 -8.52 7.66
CA LEU A 140 -18.57 -8.27 6.21
C LEU A 140 -18.59 -9.59 5.45
N ASP A 141 -19.46 -9.66 4.41
CA ASP A 141 -19.65 -10.83 3.56
C ASP A 141 -19.28 -10.61 2.08
N ARG A 142 -19.11 -9.37 1.65
CA ARG A 142 -18.79 -8.98 0.26
C ARG A 142 -17.31 -9.15 -0.05
N SER A 143 -16.81 -10.38 0.07
CA SER A 143 -15.39 -10.65 -0.06
C SER A 143 -15.13 -11.75 -1.07
N LEU A 144 -13.99 -11.65 -1.77
CA LEU A 144 -13.46 -12.67 -2.65
C LEU A 144 -12.08 -13.08 -2.16
N VAL A 145 -11.96 -14.33 -1.72
CA VAL A 145 -10.67 -14.93 -1.39
C VAL A 145 -9.88 -15.18 -2.66
N VAL A 146 -8.64 -14.73 -2.68
CA VAL A 146 -7.72 -14.93 -3.79
C VAL A 146 -6.37 -15.44 -3.31
N GLU A 147 -5.65 -16.07 -4.22
CA GLU A 147 -4.30 -16.58 -4.02
C GLU A 147 -3.42 -16.28 -5.24
N PRO A 148 -2.09 -16.38 -5.14
CA PRO A 148 -1.21 -16.21 -6.28
C PRO A 148 -1.60 -17.12 -7.46
N GLY A 149 -1.61 -16.54 -8.67
CA GLY A 149 -2.09 -17.18 -9.90
C GLY A 149 -3.54 -16.83 -10.28
N PHE A 150 -4.33 -16.35 -9.32
CA PHE A 150 -5.70 -15.92 -9.60
C PHE A 150 -5.73 -14.71 -10.55
N THR A 151 -6.70 -14.70 -11.47
CA THR A 151 -6.93 -13.56 -12.39
C THR A 151 -8.42 -13.26 -12.47
N ARG A 152 -8.79 -11.99 -12.40
CA ARG A 152 -10.17 -11.52 -12.46
C ARG A 152 -10.30 -10.25 -13.30
N ALA A 153 -11.35 -10.18 -14.09
CA ALA A 153 -11.81 -8.95 -14.74
C ALA A 153 -12.95 -8.33 -13.92
N ILE A 154 -12.87 -7.02 -13.66
CA ILE A 154 -13.89 -6.23 -12.96
C ILE A 154 -13.93 -4.86 -13.63
N GLY A 155 -15.05 -4.50 -14.26
CA GLY A 155 -15.11 -3.26 -15.05
C GLY A 155 -13.98 -3.22 -16.08
N PRO A 156 -13.22 -2.12 -16.17
CA PRO A 156 -12.08 -2.01 -17.09
C PRO A 156 -10.81 -2.70 -16.57
N TRP A 157 -10.83 -3.23 -15.35
CA TRP A 157 -9.67 -3.77 -14.65
C TRP A 157 -9.48 -5.25 -14.95
N ARG A 158 -8.28 -5.65 -15.33
CA ARG A 158 -7.82 -7.03 -15.25
C ARG A 158 -6.79 -7.12 -14.14
N ILE A 159 -7.13 -7.86 -13.09
CA ILE A 159 -6.32 -7.99 -11.87
C ILE A 159 -5.74 -9.39 -11.85
N ARG A 160 -4.41 -9.51 -11.77
CA ARG A 160 -3.71 -10.76 -11.52
C ARG A 160 -3.05 -10.68 -10.16
N VAL A 161 -3.26 -11.72 -9.35
CA VAL A 161 -2.62 -11.89 -8.05
C VAL A 161 -1.28 -12.58 -8.22
N LEU A 162 -0.26 -12.03 -7.60
CA LEU A 162 1.12 -12.51 -7.67
C LEU A 162 1.63 -12.81 -6.25
N PRO A 163 2.58 -13.74 -6.10
CA PRO A 163 3.19 -13.99 -4.80
C PRO A 163 4.01 -12.78 -4.36
N SER A 164 4.00 -12.52 -3.05
CA SER A 164 4.85 -11.52 -2.41
C SER A 164 5.35 -12.01 -1.06
N ALA A 165 6.10 -11.19 -0.34
CA ALA A 165 6.50 -11.42 1.02
C ALA A 165 6.55 -10.09 1.78
N HIS A 166 6.48 -10.15 3.09
CA HIS A 166 6.57 -8.99 3.95
C HIS A 166 8.01 -8.76 4.40
N ASP A 167 8.42 -7.50 4.47
CA ASP A 167 9.72 -7.09 5.01
C ASP A 167 9.87 -7.42 6.49
N ARG A 168 11.12 -7.57 6.90
CA ARG A 168 11.46 -7.82 8.30
C ARG A 168 11.93 -6.53 8.97
N ILE A 169 11.44 -6.29 10.18
CA ILE A 169 11.94 -5.24 11.07
C ILE A 169 13.07 -5.83 11.89
N PHE A 170 14.32 -5.45 11.63
CA PHE A 170 15.52 -6.00 12.30
C PHE A 170 15.54 -7.54 12.34
N GLY A 171 15.18 -8.20 11.23
CA GLY A 171 15.12 -9.66 11.13
C GLY A 171 13.84 -10.30 11.66
N TRP A 172 12.96 -9.55 12.29
CA TRP A 172 11.71 -10.04 12.86
C TRP A 172 10.50 -9.71 11.98
N LEU A 173 9.59 -10.65 11.82
CA LEU A 173 8.35 -10.48 11.05
C LEU A 173 7.21 -10.08 12.01
N PRO A 174 6.69 -8.84 11.92
CA PRO A 174 5.66 -8.38 12.84
C PRO A 174 4.35 -9.16 12.63
N PHE A 175 3.61 -9.37 13.72
CA PHE A 175 2.27 -9.97 13.74
C PHE A 175 2.06 -11.15 12.78
N ARG A 176 3.09 -12.00 12.65
CA ARG A 176 3.08 -13.18 11.77
C ARG A 176 1.92 -14.13 12.08
N GLY A 177 1.52 -14.91 11.09
CA GLY A 177 0.49 -15.95 11.22
C GLY A 177 -0.72 -15.67 10.34
N THR A 178 -1.62 -16.65 10.31
CA THR A 178 -2.83 -16.66 9.51
C THR A 178 -4.07 -16.72 10.39
N LYS A 179 -5.23 -16.42 9.80
CA LYS A 179 -6.55 -16.61 10.40
C LYS A 179 -7.35 -17.54 9.48
N THR A 180 -7.55 -18.78 9.89
CA THR A 180 -8.15 -19.82 9.06
C THR A 180 -9.68 -19.82 9.08
N HIS A 181 -10.30 -19.21 10.10
CA HIS A 181 -11.74 -19.12 10.27
C HIS A 181 -12.15 -17.76 10.84
N PRO A 182 -13.35 -17.25 10.53
CA PRO A 182 -13.92 -16.11 11.24
C PRO A 182 -14.02 -16.36 12.75
N GLY A 183 -14.01 -15.31 13.54
CA GLY A 183 -14.10 -15.37 14.99
C GLY A 183 -14.44 -14.01 15.57
N THR A 184 -13.69 -13.54 16.59
CA THR A 184 -13.85 -12.20 17.14
C THR A 184 -13.22 -11.17 16.18
N CYS A 185 -13.91 -10.04 15.97
CA CYS A 185 -13.36 -8.91 15.23
C CYS A 185 -12.07 -8.42 15.90
N PRO A 186 -10.99 -8.16 15.11
CA PRO A 186 -9.71 -7.72 15.67
C PRO A 186 -9.86 -6.47 16.52
N ALA A 187 -9.21 -6.44 17.68
CA ALA A 187 -9.31 -5.33 18.61
C ALA A 187 -7.97 -4.60 18.82
N LYS A 188 -6.84 -5.27 18.71
CA LYS A 188 -5.50 -4.71 18.95
C LYS A 188 -4.55 -5.09 17.82
N ALA A 189 -3.42 -4.40 17.72
CA ALA A 189 -2.48 -4.57 16.59
C ALA A 189 -2.08 -6.05 16.35
N SER A 190 -1.87 -6.83 17.43
CA SER A 190 -1.48 -8.24 17.30
C SER A 190 -2.58 -9.17 16.79
N ASP A 191 -3.83 -8.72 16.73
CA ASP A 191 -4.94 -9.51 16.17
C ASP A 191 -4.98 -9.46 14.65
N TRP A 192 -4.40 -8.38 14.07
CA TRP A 192 -4.26 -8.18 12.63
C TRP A 192 -3.04 -8.98 12.14
N ARG A 193 -3.24 -10.27 11.90
CA ARG A 193 -2.18 -11.17 11.45
C ARG A 193 -1.75 -10.84 10.04
N LEU A 194 -0.48 -11.09 9.72
CA LEU A 194 0.11 -10.86 8.39
C LEU A 194 -0.72 -11.51 7.27
N GLY A 195 -1.14 -12.75 7.46
CA GLY A 195 -1.84 -13.51 6.44
C GLY A 195 -0.94 -13.92 5.28
N GLU A 196 -1.49 -13.85 4.08
CA GLU A 196 -0.87 -14.21 2.82
C GLU A 196 -0.44 -12.94 2.08
N PRO A 197 0.87 -12.55 2.11
CA PRO A 197 1.34 -11.39 1.36
C PRO A 197 1.24 -11.61 -0.14
N MET A 198 0.65 -10.63 -0.83
CA MET A 198 0.42 -10.68 -2.27
C MET A 198 0.78 -9.36 -2.93
N ALA A 199 1.15 -9.44 -4.19
CA ALA A 199 1.25 -8.31 -5.09
C ALA A 199 0.15 -8.38 -6.15
N PHE A 200 -0.17 -7.25 -6.75
CA PHE A 200 -1.17 -7.17 -7.80
C PHE A 200 -0.56 -6.62 -9.08
N LEU A 201 -0.82 -7.30 -10.20
CA LEU A 201 -0.68 -6.72 -11.53
C LEU A 201 -2.07 -6.26 -11.98
N ILE A 202 -2.23 -4.95 -12.12
CA ILE A 202 -3.46 -4.28 -12.53
C ILE A 202 -3.28 -3.80 -13.96
N GLU A 203 -4.15 -4.24 -14.84
CA GLU A 203 -4.12 -3.87 -16.26
C GLU A 203 -5.43 -3.13 -16.62
N ALA A 204 -5.32 -1.95 -17.22
CA ALA A 204 -6.44 -1.17 -17.74
C ALA A 204 -5.95 -0.17 -18.78
N SER A 205 -6.75 0.14 -19.80
CA SER A 205 -6.45 1.14 -20.82
C SER A 205 -5.04 0.98 -21.44
N GLY A 206 -4.59 -0.25 -21.64
CA GLY A 206 -3.26 -0.55 -22.16
C GLY A 206 -2.09 -0.33 -21.20
N LYS A 207 -2.34 0.11 -19.96
CA LYS A 207 -1.33 0.27 -18.92
C LYS A 207 -1.26 -0.96 -18.01
N ARG A 208 -0.04 -1.24 -17.55
CA ARG A 208 0.28 -2.36 -16.66
C ARG A 208 0.95 -1.81 -15.40
N ILE A 209 0.30 -2.02 -14.25
CA ILE A 209 0.71 -1.46 -12.97
C ILE A 209 0.97 -2.61 -12.00
N TYR A 210 2.16 -2.68 -11.47
CA TYR A 210 2.52 -3.62 -10.42
C TYR A 210 2.48 -2.91 -9.06
N VAL A 211 1.77 -3.49 -8.09
CA VAL A 211 1.66 -2.95 -6.73
C VAL A 211 2.08 -4.00 -5.73
N ASP A 212 3.06 -3.66 -4.89
CA ASP A 212 3.59 -4.54 -3.85
C ASP A 212 3.98 -3.72 -2.61
N SER A 213 3.47 -4.10 -1.47
CA SER A 213 3.73 -3.42 -0.20
C SER A 213 5.09 -3.75 0.40
N GLY A 214 5.67 -4.89 0.07
CA GLY A 214 6.89 -5.34 0.72
C GLY A 214 7.83 -6.16 -0.15
N GLY A 215 7.35 -6.94 -1.04
CA GLY A 215 8.05 -7.82 -2.00
C GLY A 215 9.41 -8.39 -1.61
N THR A 216 9.79 -9.52 -2.16
CA THR A 216 11.14 -10.06 -2.02
C THR A 216 11.75 -10.38 -3.38
N PRO A 217 13.07 -10.26 -3.54
CA PRO A 217 13.74 -10.68 -4.76
C PRO A 217 13.69 -12.21 -4.97
N GLU A 218 13.40 -12.96 -3.93
CA GLU A 218 13.30 -14.42 -3.95
C GLU A 218 12.01 -14.91 -4.61
N VAL A 219 10.97 -14.06 -4.62
CA VAL A 219 9.70 -14.40 -5.25
C VAL A 219 9.86 -14.41 -6.77
N GLN A 220 9.65 -15.55 -7.38
CA GLN A 220 9.66 -15.70 -8.84
C GLN A 220 8.37 -15.09 -9.42
N LEU A 221 8.54 -14.07 -10.25
CA LEU A 221 7.44 -13.50 -11.02
C LEU A 221 7.31 -14.24 -12.36
N PRO A 222 6.08 -14.57 -12.78
CA PRO A 222 5.85 -15.14 -14.10
C PRO A 222 6.38 -14.20 -15.21
N PRO A 223 7.01 -14.74 -16.28
CA PRO A 223 7.57 -13.91 -17.37
C PRO A 223 6.58 -12.93 -18.00
N GLN A 224 5.27 -13.28 -18.00
CA GLN A 224 4.20 -12.47 -18.57
C GLN A 224 3.89 -11.19 -17.77
N VAL A 225 4.48 -11.01 -16.59
CA VAL A 225 4.32 -9.79 -15.78
C VAL A 225 5.08 -8.61 -16.38
N THR A 226 6.17 -8.85 -17.10
CA THR A 226 7.10 -7.82 -17.59
C THR A 226 6.90 -7.50 -19.08
N PRO A 227 7.23 -6.27 -19.54
CA PRO A 227 7.49 -5.08 -18.73
C PRO A 227 6.22 -4.50 -18.09
N VAL A 228 6.36 -3.57 -17.13
CA VAL A 228 5.25 -2.81 -16.57
C VAL A 228 5.44 -1.31 -16.80
N ASP A 229 4.34 -0.54 -16.87
CA ASP A 229 4.41 0.92 -17.01
C ASP A 229 4.79 1.57 -15.68
N LEU A 230 4.17 1.12 -14.58
CA LEU A 230 4.38 1.64 -13.24
C LEU A 230 4.61 0.48 -12.26
N ALA A 231 5.68 0.56 -11.48
CA ALA A 231 5.89 -0.30 -10.31
C ALA A 231 5.77 0.53 -9.03
N ILE A 232 4.80 0.18 -8.19
CA ILE A 232 4.58 0.75 -6.86
C ILE A 232 5.17 -0.24 -5.86
N LEU A 233 6.24 0.17 -5.18
CA LEU A 233 7.08 -0.73 -4.38
C LEU A 233 7.27 -0.20 -2.97
N GLY A 234 6.93 -0.99 -1.96
CA GLY A 234 7.11 -0.65 -0.55
C GLY A 234 8.57 -0.42 -0.18
N VAL A 235 8.84 0.68 0.54
CA VAL A 235 10.18 1.09 1.00
C VAL A 235 10.19 1.49 2.48
N ALA A 236 9.17 1.11 3.23
CA ALA A 236 9.01 1.49 4.64
C ALA A 236 10.15 1.02 5.54
N LEU A 237 10.77 -0.10 5.23
CA LEU A 237 11.70 -0.78 6.10
C LEU A 237 13.12 -0.84 5.50
N PRO A 238 14.18 -0.97 6.34
CA PRO A 238 15.56 -1.01 5.87
C PRO A 238 15.86 -2.12 4.85
N ASP A 239 15.16 -3.25 4.93
CA ASP A 239 15.37 -4.37 4.00
C ASP A 239 14.77 -4.12 2.61
N SER A 240 13.77 -3.24 2.50
CA SER A 240 13.12 -2.89 1.22
C SER A 240 14.12 -2.43 0.18
N ARG A 241 15.11 -1.64 0.59
CA ARG A 241 16.15 -1.10 -0.29
C ARG A 241 16.95 -2.18 -1.00
N ARG A 242 17.29 -3.28 -0.33
CA ARG A 242 18.06 -4.38 -0.94
C ARG A 242 17.29 -5.06 -2.06
N ARG A 243 15.97 -5.11 -1.93
CA ARG A 243 15.07 -5.78 -2.85
C ARG A 243 14.56 -4.88 -3.97
N LEU A 244 14.53 -3.58 -3.72
CA LEU A 244 14.05 -2.59 -4.69
C LEU A 244 14.73 -2.76 -6.05
N ARG A 245 16.06 -2.79 -6.07
CA ARG A 245 16.83 -2.94 -7.31
C ARG A 245 16.50 -4.25 -8.04
N ALA A 246 16.54 -5.37 -7.34
CA ALA A 246 16.27 -6.68 -7.94
C ALA A 246 14.83 -6.77 -8.49
N THR A 247 13.87 -6.16 -7.81
CA THR A 247 12.48 -6.09 -8.27
C THR A 247 12.35 -5.22 -9.52
N ILE A 248 13.02 -4.06 -9.56
CA ILE A 248 13.03 -3.16 -10.73
C ILE A 248 13.68 -3.86 -11.93
N GLU A 249 14.81 -4.51 -11.75
CA GLU A 249 15.50 -5.26 -12.82
C GLU A 249 14.62 -6.37 -13.42
N ARG A 250 13.81 -7.02 -12.60
CA ARG A 250 12.84 -8.04 -13.06
C ARG A 250 11.64 -7.45 -13.77
N LEU A 251 11.01 -6.41 -13.19
CA LEU A 251 9.79 -5.81 -13.70
C LEU A 251 10.04 -4.92 -14.92
N ARG A 252 11.25 -4.34 -15.04
CA ARG A 252 11.63 -3.35 -16.07
C ARG A 252 10.58 -2.25 -16.22
N PRO A 253 10.20 -1.57 -15.13
CA PRO A 253 9.15 -0.56 -15.16
C PRO A 253 9.64 0.71 -15.87
N LYS A 254 8.71 1.39 -16.54
CA LYS A 254 8.98 2.76 -17.04
C LYS A 254 9.10 3.74 -15.89
N TYR A 255 8.16 3.66 -14.92
CA TYR A 255 8.12 4.49 -13.72
C TYR A 255 8.20 3.63 -12.46
N VAL A 256 8.92 4.12 -11.46
CA VAL A 256 8.99 3.55 -10.11
C VAL A 256 8.43 4.57 -9.13
N LEU A 257 7.41 4.17 -8.38
CA LEU A 257 6.81 4.94 -7.31
C LEU A 257 7.08 4.21 -5.99
N PRO A 258 7.99 4.74 -5.16
CA PRO A 258 8.16 4.24 -3.79
C PRO A 258 6.86 4.38 -3.02
N SER A 259 6.53 3.37 -2.23
CA SER A 259 5.31 3.29 -1.44
C SER A 259 5.64 3.04 0.02
N HIS A 260 4.69 3.31 0.90
CA HIS A 260 4.85 3.13 2.34
C HIS A 260 6.06 3.89 2.90
N GLN A 261 6.41 5.00 2.24
CA GLN A 261 7.55 5.86 2.59
C GLN A 261 7.18 6.96 3.59
N ASP A 262 5.90 7.21 3.80
CA ASP A 262 5.38 8.21 4.71
C ASP A 262 5.33 7.72 6.18
N ASP A 263 5.22 8.65 7.10
CA ASP A 263 4.99 8.35 8.51
C ASP A 263 3.54 7.88 8.71
N PHE A 264 3.35 6.57 8.75
CA PHE A 264 2.02 5.95 8.88
C PHE A 264 1.35 6.15 10.26
N PHE A 265 2.01 6.84 11.19
CA PHE A 265 1.42 7.30 12.45
C PHE A 265 0.88 8.73 12.34
N SER A 266 1.37 9.52 11.39
CA SER A 266 0.99 10.92 11.22
C SER A 266 -0.29 11.04 10.41
N PRO A 267 -1.29 11.81 10.87
CA PRO A 267 -2.49 12.06 10.08
C PRO A 267 -2.19 12.70 8.72
N VAL A 268 -2.84 12.24 7.66
CA VAL A 268 -2.62 12.75 6.29
C VAL A 268 -2.99 14.24 6.15
N GLU A 269 -3.88 14.75 6.99
CA GLU A 269 -4.30 16.16 7.04
C GLU A 269 -3.16 17.11 7.42
N ARG A 270 -2.08 16.59 8.01
CA ARG A 270 -0.88 17.36 8.38
C ARG A 270 0.12 17.50 7.25
N GLY A 271 -0.17 16.92 6.09
CA GLY A 271 0.76 16.84 4.97
C GLY A 271 1.74 15.68 5.07
N PHE A 272 2.49 15.50 4.01
CA PHE A 272 3.43 14.39 3.86
C PHE A 272 4.68 14.58 4.75
N VAL A 273 5.04 13.51 5.45
CA VAL A 273 6.27 13.38 6.21
C VAL A 273 6.84 11.99 5.97
N PHE A 274 8.16 11.88 5.73
CA PHE A 274 8.79 10.57 5.58
C PHE A 274 8.77 9.77 6.88
N GLY A 275 8.57 8.46 6.76
CA GLY A 275 8.62 7.52 7.87
C GLY A 275 10.01 7.45 8.49
N LYS A 276 10.09 7.33 9.82
CA LYS A 276 11.37 7.33 10.57
C LYS A 276 12.30 6.17 10.20
N LEU A 277 11.77 5.07 9.69
CA LEU A 277 12.55 3.90 9.27
C LEU A 277 12.85 3.92 7.77
N THR A 278 12.25 4.85 7.02
CA THR A 278 12.44 4.96 5.57
C THR A 278 13.78 5.64 5.27
N ASP A 279 14.71 4.91 4.65
CA ASP A 279 15.95 5.47 4.12
C ASP A 279 15.73 5.95 2.67
N PHE A 280 15.01 7.06 2.52
CA PHE A 280 14.69 7.57 1.18
C PHE A 280 15.94 8.01 0.39
N PRO A 281 16.98 8.64 0.98
CA PRO A 281 18.25 8.86 0.28
C PRO A 281 18.88 7.58 -0.27
N GLY A 282 18.76 6.47 0.47
CA GLY A 282 19.21 5.14 -0.01
C GLY A 282 18.38 4.59 -1.16
N VAL A 283 17.08 4.87 -1.18
CA VAL A 283 16.18 4.54 -2.31
C VAL A 283 16.60 5.31 -3.56
N MET A 284 16.92 6.59 -3.45
CA MET A 284 17.32 7.44 -4.58
C MET A 284 18.69 7.11 -5.17
N ARG A 285 19.62 6.62 -4.36
CA ARG A 285 21.03 6.47 -4.75
C ARG A 285 21.25 5.69 -6.05
N PRO A 286 20.60 4.54 -6.30
CA PRO A 286 20.79 3.81 -7.56
C PRO A 286 20.31 4.59 -8.80
N PHE A 287 19.26 5.40 -8.66
CA PHE A 287 18.75 6.25 -9.75
C PHE A 287 19.71 7.41 -10.03
N GLN A 288 20.22 8.08 -8.97
CA GLN A 288 21.19 9.15 -9.11
C GLN A 288 22.52 8.71 -9.72
N ARG A 289 22.91 7.45 -9.53
CA ARG A 289 24.11 6.85 -10.11
C ARG A 289 23.88 6.28 -11.52
N HIS A 290 22.68 6.47 -12.07
CA HIS A 290 22.27 5.88 -13.36
C HIS A 290 22.39 4.35 -13.42
N GLU A 291 22.35 3.68 -12.28
CA GLU A 291 22.32 2.22 -12.20
C GLU A 291 20.95 1.64 -12.56
N ILE A 292 19.92 2.47 -12.46
CA ILE A 292 18.52 2.19 -12.80
C ILE A 292 18.05 3.21 -13.85
N THR A 293 17.52 2.73 -14.95
CA THR A 293 17.05 3.56 -16.08
C THR A 293 15.58 3.98 -15.97
N SER A 294 14.81 3.36 -15.08
CA SER A 294 13.42 3.73 -14.81
C SER A 294 13.34 5.14 -14.20
N HIS A 295 12.26 5.84 -14.46
CA HIS A 295 12.00 7.15 -13.85
C HIS A 295 11.47 6.98 -12.42
N LEU A 296 12.22 7.47 -11.44
CA LEU A 296 11.74 7.59 -10.06
C LEU A 296 10.79 8.76 -9.96
N ILE A 297 9.59 8.54 -9.42
CA ILE A 297 8.57 9.58 -9.19
C ILE A 297 8.05 9.53 -7.76
N LEU A 298 7.50 10.65 -7.28
CA LEU A 298 6.77 10.76 -6.03
C LEU A 298 5.38 11.33 -6.30
N LEU A 299 4.42 10.87 -5.51
CA LEU A 299 3.07 11.46 -5.47
C LEU A 299 2.82 12.04 -4.08
N ASP A 300 2.30 13.26 -4.03
CA ASP A 300 1.78 13.85 -2.81
C ASP A 300 0.37 13.34 -2.53
N TYR A 301 -0.07 13.44 -1.28
CA TYR A 301 -1.40 12.99 -0.87
C TYR A 301 -2.50 13.64 -1.72
N PHE A 302 -3.40 12.81 -2.19
CA PHE A 302 -4.62 13.21 -2.90
C PHE A 302 -4.40 14.00 -4.19
N ARG A 303 -3.16 14.07 -4.68
CA ARG A 303 -2.85 14.68 -5.98
C ARG A 303 -2.76 13.60 -7.04
N PRO A 304 -3.72 13.55 -7.97
CA PRO A 304 -3.74 12.52 -9.00
C PRO A 304 -2.63 12.75 -10.04
N TRP A 305 -2.19 11.66 -10.65
CA TRP A 305 -1.25 11.65 -11.77
C TRP A 305 -1.70 10.63 -12.81
N THR A 306 -1.79 11.07 -14.07
CA THR A 306 -2.12 10.21 -15.22
C THR A 306 -0.85 9.53 -15.73
N ILE A 307 -0.87 8.21 -15.85
CA ILE A 307 0.27 7.42 -16.34
C ILE A 307 0.44 7.73 -17.85
N PRO A 308 1.59 8.29 -18.27
CA PRO A 308 1.84 8.67 -19.67
C PRO A 308 1.92 7.49 -20.63
#